data_9829b2a06559941159e2b835dde73560
#
_entry.id   9829b2a06559941159e2b835dde73560
#
_cell.length_a   1.000
_cell.length_b   1.000
_cell.length_c   1.000
_cell.angle_alpha   90.00
_cell.angle_beta   90.00
_cell.angle_gamma   90.00
#
_symmetry.space_group_name_H-M   'P 1'
#
loop_
_entity.id
_entity.type
_entity.pdbx_description
1 polymer ?
#
loop_
_entity_poly.entity_id
_entity_poly.type
_entity_poly.pdbx_seq_one_letter_code
_entity_poly.pdbx_strand_id
1 'polypeptide(L)'
;SVRDADSEKKSLFDGDEEWKVSHINGYLIAAPDVYVQPRRSPVSEWVPAMTFGSMANDGGNLILQPEEADFLMMKYPRLKEEGAIRPFIGSEEYINRKQRYCLWLLGIRPEVYENIPEIQRRIQAVKSFREYSPRAATRKLAKFPEIFGEIRQPEQGKYILVPRVSSWRRSYIPMGFLPAETIASDAAQMVPQATEELFGILTSAMHMAWVRAVAGRLKSDYRYSSSIVYNNFPFPDLDRESADDIHEKAARVLAIRE
;
A
#
# COMPACT_ATOMS: atom_id res chain seq x y z
N SER A 1 -18.33 -27.69 -0.20
CA SER A 1 -19.72 -27.81 0.28
C SER A 1 -19.70 -28.07 1.77
N VAL A 2 -20.28 -27.15 2.54
CA VAL A 2 -20.51 -27.33 3.98
C VAL A 2 -21.54 -28.44 4.12
N ARG A 3 -21.12 -29.60 4.54
CA ARG A 3 -22.00 -30.66 4.97
C ARG A 3 -21.80 -30.91 6.46
N ASP A 4 -22.89 -30.85 7.20
CA ASP A 4 -23.11 -31.18 8.61
C ASP A 4 -22.07 -30.66 9.60
N ALA A 5 -22.49 -29.74 10.47
CA ALA A 5 -21.73 -29.20 11.56
C ALA A 5 -21.33 -30.28 12.62
N ASP A 6 -21.97 -31.45 12.60
CA ASP A 6 -21.86 -32.47 13.64
C ASP A 6 -21.07 -33.72 13.23
N SER A 7 -20.42 -33.78 12.07
CA SER A 7 -19.55 -34.90 11.75
C SER A 7 -18.30 -34.90 12.61
N GLU A 8 -18.02 -35.96 13.37
CA GLU A 8 -16.84 -36.10 14.23
C GLU A 8 -15.50 -35.96 13.50
N LYS A 9 -15.46 -36.14 12.17
CA LYS A 9 -14.26 -36.02 11.35
C LYS A 9 -14.56 -35.20 10.09
N LYS A 10 -13.80 -34.18 9.87
CA LYS A 10 -13.87 -33.31 8.67
C LYS A 10 -12.67 -33.61 7.77
N SER A 11 -12.83 -33.40 6.47
CA SER A 11 -11.74 -33.57 5.50
C SER A 11 -11.27 -32.19 5.03
N LEU A 12 -9.98 -31.95 5.14
CA LEU A 12 -9.29 -30.80 4.56
C LEU A 12 -8.52 -31.29 3.34
N PHE A 13 -8.64 -30.56 2.23
CA PHE A 13 -7.97 -30.88 0.97
C PHE A 13 -7.00 -29.76 0.60
N ASP A 14 -5.78 -30.15 0.18
CA ASP A 14 -4.83 -29.25 -0.46
C ASP A 14 -4.32 -29.94 -1.74
N GLY A 15 -4.86 -29.50 -2.87
CA GLY A 15 -4.73 -30.25 -4.12
C GLY A 15 -5.37 -31.64 -4.02
N ASP A 16 -4.60 -32.69 -4.27
CA ASP A 16 -5.02 -34.09 -4.22
C ASP A 16 -4.82 -34.75 -2.84
N GLU A 17 -4.21 -34.03 -1.89
CA GLU A 17 -3.99 -34.53 -0.53
C GLU A 17 -5.20 -34.29 0.37
N GLU A 18 -5.60 -35.34 1.12
CA GLU A 18 -6.69 -35.30 2.09
C GLU A 18 -6.19 -35.53 3.51
N TRP A 19 -6.55 -34.61 4.42
CA TRP A 19 -6.32 -34.79 5.87
C TRP A 19 -7.63 -34.89 6.63
N LYS A 20 -7.75 -35.91 7.50
CA LYS A 20 -8.86 -36.02 8.43
C LYS A 20 -8.58 -35.16 9.67
N VAL A 21 -9.42 -34.16 9.91
CA VAL A 21 -9.26 -33.18 11.00
C VAL A 21 -10.51 -33.13 11.86
N SER A 22 -10.35 -32.80 13.14
CA SER A 22 -11.47 -32.68 14.07
C SER A 22 -12.24 -31.36 13.89
N HIS A 23 -11.56 -30.31 13.43
CA HIS A 23 -12.14 -28.99 13.27
C HIS A 23 -11.55 -28.28 12.06
N ILE A 24 -12.36 -27.50 11.35
CA ILE A 24 -11.95 -26.58 10.28
C ILE A 24 -12.55 -25.24 10.62
N ASN A 25 -11.71 -24.24 10.87
CA ASN A 25 -12.14 -22.88 11.20
C ASN A 25 -12.59 -22.07 9.96
N GLY A 26 -13.08 -20.85 10.19
CA GLY A 26 -13.54 -19.96 9.12
C GLY A 26 -12.45 -19.53 8.11
N TYR A 27 -11.16 -19.77 8.39
CA TYR A 27 -10.04 -19.58 7.47
C TYR A 27 -9.67 -20.84 6.68
N LEU A 28 -10.48 -21.90 6.80
CA LEU A 28 -10.29 -23.20 6.13
C LEU A 28 -8.98 -23.90 6.52
N ILE A 29 -8.58 -23.79 7.77
CA ILE A 29 -7.44 -24.52 8.34
C ILE A 29 -7.87 -25.37 9.54
N ALA A 30 -7.09 -26.42 9.83
CA ALA A 30 -7.31 -27.31 10.97
C ALA A 30 -6.85 -26.63 12.28
N ALA A 31 -7.67 -25.69 12.80
CA ALA A 31 -7.36 -24.92 14.00
C ALA A 31 -8.66 -24.49 14.69
N PRO A 32 -8.61 -24.09 15.99
CA PRO A 32 -9.74 -23.51 16.70
C PRO A 32 -10.30 -22.27 15.99
N ASP A 33 -11.57 -21.95 16.24
CA ASP A 33 -12.20 -20.73 15.74
C ASP A 33 -11.63 -19.50 16.43
N VAL A 34 -10.74 -18.81 15.74
CA VAL A 34 -10.21 -17.51 16.13
C VAL A 34 -10.62 -16.50 15.07
N TYR A 35 -11.47 -15.55 15.45
CA TYR A 35 -11.93 -14.50 14.56
C TYR A 35 -11.21 -13.19 14.86
N VAL A 36 -10.45 -12.70 13.88
CA VAL A 36 -9.81 -11.38 13.96
C VAL A 36 -10.80 -10.33 13.49
N GLN A 37 -11.19 -9.44 14.40
CA GLN A 37 -12.09 -8.33 14.09
C GLN A 37 -11.32 -7.13 13.54
N PRO A 38 -11.90 -6.36 12.57
CA PRO A 38 -11.26 -5.16 12.05
C PRO A 38 -11.00 -4.12 13.16
N ARG A 39 -9.76 -3.64 13.25
CA ARG A 39 -9.36 -2.55 14.16
C ARG A 39 -8.98 -1.30 13.38
N ARG A 40 -9.26 -0.13 13.95
CA ARG A 40 -8.92 1.17 13.36
C ARG A 40 -7.48 1.60 13.65
N SER A 41 -6.89 1.10 14.72
CA SER A 41 -5.52 1.39 15.16
C SER A 41 -4.80 0.11 15.54
N PRO A 42 -3.45 0.09 15.50
CA PRO A 42 -2.66 -1.03 15.97
C PRO A 42 -2.95 -1.41 17.43
N VAL A 43 -2.75 -2.70 17.76
CA VAL A 43 -2.81 -3.20 19.14
C VAL A 43 -1.64 -2.61 19.96
N SER A 44 -0.46 -2.55 19.36
CA SER A 44 0.75 -2.02 19.99
C SER A 44 0.85 -0.51 19.74
N GLU A 45 1.01 0.25 20.83
CA GLU A 45 0.97 1.74 20.78
C GLU A 45 2.21 2.35 20.13
N TRP A 46 3.34 1.65 20.15
CA TRP A 46 4.60 2.18 19.60
C TRP A 46 4.71 2.14 18.06
N VAL A 47 3.83 1.38 17.39
CA VAL A 47 3.88 1.29 15.92
C VAL A 47 3.05 2.39 15.26
N PRO A 48 3.57 3.03 14.20
CA PRO A 48 2.83 4.04 13.45
C PRO A 48 1.58 3.46 12.80
N ALA A 49 0.56 4.28 12.59
CA ALA A 49 -0.64 3.88 11.87
C ALA A 49 -0.33 3.61 10.40
N MET A 50 -0.82 2.48 9.88
CA MET A 50 -0.79 2.18 8.45
C MET A 50 -1.99 2.84 7.75
N THR A 51 -1.74 3.49 6.63
CA THR A 51 -2.78 4.17 5.82
C THR A 51 -2.68 3.73 4.37
N PHE A 52 -3.71 4.05 3.58
CA PHE A 52 -3.62 3.94 2.12
C PHE A 52 -2.72 5.04 1.57
N GLY A 53 -2.16 4.83 0.38
CA GLY A 53 -1.57 5.89 -0.39
C GLY A 53 -2.59 6.94 -0.86
N SER A 54 -2.11 7.97 -1.53
CA SER A 54 -2.92 9.09 -2.01
C SER A 54 -3.80 8.67 -3.21
N MET A 55 -5.02 9.22 -3.26
CA MET A 55 -5.99 8.93 -4.32
C MET A 55 -6.23 10.17 -5.17
N ALA A 56 -6.00 10.07 -6.47
CA ALA A 56 -6.11 11.20 -7.37
C ALA A 56 -7.58 11.66 -7.59
N ASN A 57 -8.54 10.73 -7.72
CA ASN A 57 -9.95 11.04 -8.05
C ASN A 57 -10.06 11.97 -9.28
N ASP A 58 -9.36 11.64 -10.35
CA ASP A 58 -9.04 12.53 -11.47
C ASP A 58 -9.44 11.98 -12.86
N GLY A 59 -10.01 10.77 -12.92
CA GLY A 59 -10.25 10.07 -14.18
C GLY A 59 -8.97 9.69 -14.92
N GLY A 60 -7.81 9.65 -14.24
CA GLY A 60 -6.49 9.33 -14.80
C GLY A 60 -5.75 10.54 -15.40
N ASN A 61 -6.31 11.76 -15.27
CA ASN A 61 -5.73 12.94 -15.93
C ASN A 61 -4.52 13.52 -15.19
N LEU A 62 -4.31 13.26 -13.90
CA LEU A 62 -3.10 13.64 -13.17
C LEU A 62 -2.01 12.57 -13.23
N ILE A 63 -2.31 11.42 -13.81
CA ILE A 63 -1.36 10.31 -13.93
C ILE A 63 -0.68 10.37 -15.28
N LEU A 64 0.63 10.16 -15.30
CA LEU A 64 1.48 10.24 -16.48
C LEU A 64 2.15 8.90 -16.74
N GLN A 65 2.19 8.49 -18.00
CA GLN A 65 3.08 7.42 -18.43
C GLN A 65 4.53 7.95 -18.50
N PRO A 66 5.55 7.08 -18.47
CA PRO A 66 6.95 7.50 -18.49
C PRO A 66 7.27 8.46 -19.64
N GLU A 67 6.81 8.16 -20.84
CA GLU A 67 7.09 8.94 -22.05
C GLU A 67 6.47 10.35 -21.97
N GLU A 68 5.28 10.46 -21.35
CA GLU A 68 4.62 11.75 -21.14
C GLU A 68 5.35 12.59 -20.10
N ALA A 69 5.79 11.95 -19.01
CA ALA A 69 6.56 12.61 -17.96
C ALA A 69 7.90 13.13 -18.49
N ASP A 70 8.63 12.30 -19.24
CA ASP A 70 9.91 12.65 -19.85
C ASP A 70 9.74 13.80 -20.83
N PHE A 71 8.72 13.76 -21.69
CA PHE A 71 8.41 14.85 -22.62
C PHE A 71 8.14 16.17 -21.89
N LEU A 72 7.31 16.15 -20.84
CA LEU A 72 6.98 17.35 -20.09
C LEU A 72 8.21 17.90 -19.34
N MET A 73 9.01 17.04 -18.71
CA MET A 73 10.22 17.45 -18.00
C MET A 73 11.30 17.99 -18.94
N MET A 74 11.42 17.44 -20.13
CA MET A 74 12.36 17.93 -21.16
C MET A 74 11.92 19.29 -21.72
N LYS A 75 10.61 19.44 -22.01
CA LYS A 75 10.06 20.68 -22.60
C LYS A 75 9.95 21.81 -21.58
N TYR A 76 9.70 21.47 -20.31
CA TYR A 76 9.49 22.40 -19.21
C TYR A 76 10.33 22.00 -17.98
N PRO A 77 11.65 22.26 -17.97
CA PRO A 77 12.57 21.77 -16.92
C PRO A 77 12.16 22.14 -15.49
N ARG A 78 11.53 23.30 -15.31
CA ARG A 78 11.03 23.76 -14.01
C ARG A 78 10.04 22.78 -13.36
N LEU A 79 9.29 21.98 -14.13
CA LEU A 79 8.40 20.96 -13.57
C LEU A 79 9.15 19.88 -12.80
N LYS A 80 10.36 19.54 -13.26
CA LYS A 80 11.26 18.61 -12.56
C LYS A 80 11.94 19.29 -11.37
N GLU A 81 12.48 20.48 -11.56
CA GLU A 81 13.21 21.24 -10.56
C GLU A 81 12.37 21.56 -9.32
N GLU A 82 11.10 21.93 -9.53
CA GLU A 82 10.13 22.25 -8.47
C GLU A 82 9.39 21.00 -7.95
N GLY A 83 9.68 19.81 -8.48
CA GLY A 83 9.04 18.55 -8.07
C GLY A 83 7.55 18.47 -8.39
N ALA A 84 7.10 19.12 -9.47
CA ALA A 84 5.71 19.06 -9.94
C ALA A 84 5.36 17.72 -10.65
N ILE A 85 6.37 17.00 -11.12
CA ILE A 85 6.23 15.62 -11.65
C ILE A 85 7.00 14.70 -10.71
N ARG A 86 6.29 13.72 -10.14
CA ARG A 86 6.85 12.77 -9.17
C ARG A 86 6.57 11.33 -9.56
N PRO A 87 7.43 10.36 -9.18
CA PRO A 87 7.09 8.94 -9.28
C PRO A 87 5.80 8.64 -8.54
N PHE A 88 4.95 7.78 -9.12
CA PHE A 88 3.66 7.38 -8.57
C PHE A 88 3.56 5.86 -8.51
N ILE A 89 3.65 5.28 -7.32
CA ILE A 89 3.89 3.86 -7.10
C ILE A 89 2.71 3.22 -6.38
N GLY A 90 2.12 2.22 -7.01
CA GLY A 90 1.16 1.31 -6.39
C GLY A 90 1.77 -0.08 -6.18
N SER A 91 0.93 -1.05 -5.83
CA SER A 91 1.37 -2.45 -5.65
C SER A 91 2.00 -3.04 -6.91
N GLU A 92 1.41 -2.78 -8.07
CA GLU A 92 1.87 -3.32 -9.34
C GLU A 92 3.22 -2.73 -9.77
N GLU A 93 3.34 -1.41 -9.69
CA GLU A 93 4.57 -0.70 -10.04
C GLU A 93 5.72 -1.16 -9.14
N TYR A 94 5.46 -1.26 -7.83
CA TYR A 94 6.47 -1.68 -6.87
C TYR A 94 6.94 -3.12 -7.09
N ILE A 95 6.00 -4.05 -7.25
CA ILE A 95 6.31 -5.48 -7.40
C ILE A 95 7.02 -5.77 -8.73
N ASN A 96 6.58 -5.12 -9.80
CA ASN A 96 7.05 -5.39 -11.16
C ASN A 96 8.10 -4.38 -11.66
N ARG A 97 8.56 -3.47 -10.79
CA ARG A 97 9.53 -2.41 -11.12
C ARG A 97 9.10 -1.55 -12.31
N LYS A 98 7.78 -1.30 -12.43
CA LYS A 98 7.23 -0.43 -13.47
C LYS A 98 7.35 1.02 -13.06
N GLN A 99 7.63 1.88 -14.01
CA GLN A 99 7.65 3.32 -13.82
C GLN A 99 6.27 3.91 -14.15
N ARG A 100 5.83 4.82 -13.33
CA ARG A 100 4.65 5.66 -13.53
C ARG A 100 4.85 6.95 -12.76
N TYR A 101 4.29 8.03 -13.25
CA TYR A 101 4.44 9.35 -12.66
C TYR A 101 3.08 9.99 -12.40
N CYS A 102 3.10 11.10 -11.68
CA CYS A 102 1.92 11.96 -11.52
C CYS A 102 2.30 13.44 -11.53
N LEU A 103 1.32 14.27 -11.89
CA LEU A 103 1.36 15.69 -11.60
C LEU A 103 1.02 15.88 -10.12
N TRP A 104 2.03 16.28 -9.34
CA TRP A 104 1.90 16.56 -7.92
C TRP A 104 2.03 18.07 -7.70
N LEU A 105 0.89 18.78 -7.83
CA LEU A 105 0.88 20.25 -7.81
C LEU A 105 0.60 20.84 -6.43
N LEU A 106 0.44 20.00 -5.42
CA LEU A 106 0.30 20.45 -4.03
C LEU A 106 1.57 21.19 -3.59
N GLY A 107 1.42 22.45 -3.18
CA GLY A 107 2.53 23.30 -2.74
C GLY A 107 3.39 23.87 -3.88
N ILE A 108 3.08 23.56 -5.14
CA ILE A 108 3.76 24.13 -6.31
C ILE A 108 3.13 25.48 -6.66
N ARG A 109 3.97 26.48 -6.88
CA ARG A 109 3.51 27.83 -7.25
C ARG A 109 2.84 27.79 -8.63
N PRO A 110 1.69 28.47 -8.81
CA PRO A 110 0.96 28.47 -10.09
C PRO A 110 1.81 28.87 -11.30
N GLU A 111 2.75 29.81 -11.14
CA GLU A 111 3.63 30.28 -12.22
C GLU A 111 4.49 29.18 -12.84
N VAL A 112 4.62 28.04 -12.18
CA VAL A 112 5.36 26.85 -12.68
C VAL A 112 4.56 26.11 -13.75
N TYR A 113 3.21 26.10 -13.66
CA TYR A 113 2.36 25.24 -14.49
C TYR A 113 1.17 25.93 -15.15
N GLU A 114 0.79 27.15 -14.74
CA GLU A 114 -0.43 27.82 -15.26
C GLU A 114 -0.36 28.16 -16.74
N ASN A 115 0.84 28.43 -17.28
CA ASN A 115 1.06 28.76 -18.67
C ASN A 115 1.45 27.56 -19.54
N ILE A 116 1.33 26.31 -19.03
CA ILE A 116 1.62 25.08 -19.77
C ILE A 116 0.33 24.47 -20.29
N PRO A 117 0.07 24.55 -21.63
CA PRO A 117 -1.21 24.11 -22.19
C PRO A 117 -1.54 22.64 -21.92
N GLU A 118 -0.53 21.76 -21.94
CA GLU A 118 -0.68 20.34 -21.68
C GLU A 118 -1.20 20.08 -20.24
N ILE A 119 -0.67 20.82 -19.27
CA ILE A 119 -1.10 20.69 -17.87
C ILE A 119 -2.49 21.30 -17.68
N GLN A 120 -2.75 22.49 -18.25
CA GLN A 120 -4.06 23.14 -18.13
C GLN A 120 -5.18 22.28 -18.74
N ARG A 121 -4.93 21.59 -19.86
CA ARG A 121 -5.89 20.65 -20.44
C ARG A 121 -6.20 19.50 -19.47
N ARG A 122 -5.20 18.95 -18.81
CA ARG A 122 -5.37 17.87 -17.82
C ARG A 122 -6.15 18.35 -16.61
N ILE A 123 -5.82 19.52 -16.05
CA ILE A 123 -6.54 20.14 -14.93
C ILE A 123 -8.02 20.36 -15.29
N GLN A 124 -8.30 20.88 -16.48
CA GLN A 124 -9.68 21.07 -16.95
C GLN A 124 -10.44 19.73 -17.09
N ALA A 125 -9.76 18.69 -17.57
CA ALA A 125 -10.34 17.35 -17.66
C ALA A 125 -10.65 16.75 -16.27
N VAL A 126 -9.77 16.97 -15.29
CA VAL A 126 -10.03 16.60 -13.89
C VAL A 126 -11.25 17.33 -13.34
N LYS A 127 -11.35 18.65 -13.58
CA LYS A 127 -12.50 19.46 -13.16
C LYS A 127 -13.80 18.88 -13.71
N SER A 128 -13.87 18.66 -15.01
CA SER A 128 -15.05 18.09 -15.67
C SER A 128 -15.37 16.68 -15.12
N PHE A 129 -14.37 15.81 -15.00
CA PHE A 129 -14.56 14.46 -14.41
C PHE A 129 -15.18 14.53 -13.00
N ARG A 130 -14.73 15.46 -12.17
CA ARG A 130 -15.22 15.61 -10.80
C ARG A 130 -16.63 16.24 -10.78
N GLU A 131 -16.91 17.23 -11.60
CA GLU A 131 -18.22 17.89 -11.70
C GLU A 131 -19.32 16.90 -12.11
N TYR A 132 -19.06 16.00 -13.04
CA TYR A 132 -20.01 15.00 -13.54
C TYR A 132 -20.02 13.71 -12.71
N SER A 133 -19.28 13.63 -11.61
CA SER A 133 -19.29 12.45 -10.76
C SER A 133 -20.65 12.21 -10.09
N PRO A 134 -21.15 10.95 -10.04
CA PRO A 134 -22.36 10.63 -9.28
C PRO A 134 -22.19 10.84 -7.77
N ARG A 135 -20.93 10.83 -7.28
CA ARG A 135 -20.61 10.96 -5.85
C ARG A 135 -20.51 12.44 -5.44
N ALA A 136 -21.34 12.89 -4.51
CA ALA A 136 -21.32 14.26 -4.02
C ALA A 136 -19.94 14.66 -3.42
N ALA A 137 -19.27 13.75 -2.74
CA ALA A 137 -17.93 13.98 -2.21
C ALA A 137 -16.91 14.29 -3.32
N THR A 138 -16.96 13.54 -4.43
CA THR A 138 -16.07 13.78 -5.58
C THR A 138 -16.40 15.12 -6.25
N ARG A 139 -17.68 15.48 -6.40
CA ARG A 139 -18.06 16.80 -6.96
C ARG A 139 -17.51 17.98 -6.18
N LYS A 140 -17.40 17.87 -4.85
CA LYS A 140 -16.79 18.92 -4.00
C LYS A 140 -15.32 19.16 -4.34
N LEU A 141 -14.62 18.14 -4.80
CA LEU A 141 -13.20 18.23 -5.19
C LEU A 141 -12.97 19.00 -6.50
N ALA A 142 -14.00 19.26 -7.29
CA ALA A 142 -13.91 20.04 -8.53
C ALA A 142 -13.46 21.50 -8.33
N LYS A 143 -13.49 21.99 -7.08
CA LYS A 143 -12.97 23.32 -6.71
C LYS A 143 -11.44 23.42 -6.78
N PHE A 144 -10.74 22.27 -6.65
CA PHE A 144 -9.30 22.18 -6.63
C PHE A 144 -8.84 21.08 -7.60
N PRO A 145 -9.05 21.24 -8.92
CA PRO A 145 -8.82 20.18 -9.89
C PRO A 145 -7.34 19.86 -10.11
N GLU A 146 -6.44 20.76 -9.72
CA GLU A 146 -4.99 20.64 -9.84
C GLU A 146 -4.37 19.69 -8.81
N ILE A 147 -5.08 19.39 -7.70
CA ILE A 147 -4.54 18.55 -6.63
C ILE A 147 -5.29 17.21 -6.51
N PHE A 148 -4.64 16.23 -5.90
CA PHE A 148 -5.24 14.94 -5.59
C PHE A 148 -6.46 15.09 -4.69
N GLY A 149 -7.46 14.22 -4.87
CA GLY A 149 -8.68 14.22 -4.08
C GLY A 149 -8.48 13.80 -2.63
N GLU A 150 -7.52 12.92 -2.38
CA GLU A 150 -7.11 12.49 -1.05
C GLU A 150 -5.59 12.43 -0.97
N ILE A 151 -5.04 13.24 -0.08
CA ILE A 151 -3.59 13.37 0.12
C ILE A 151 -3.24 12.72 1.46
N ARG A 152 -2.40 11.69 1.41
CA ARG A 152 -1.92 10.96 2.59
C ARG A 152 -0.39 10.82 2.59
N GLN A 153 0.26 11.34 1.56
CA GLN A 153 1.71 11.32 1.40
C GLN A 153 2.39 12.09 2.54
N PRO A 154 3.42 11.53 3.20
CA PRO A 154 4.23 12.29 4.14
C PRO A 154 4.97 13.43 3.41
N GLU A 155 5.15 14.56 4.11
CA GLU A 155 5.81 15.73 3.52
C GLU A 155 7.33 15.53 3.35
N GLN A 156 7.93 14.72 4.25
CA GLN A 156 9.37 14.47 4.26
C GLN A 156 9.70 13.10 4.85
N GLY A 157 10.95 12.69 4.70
CA GLY A 157 11.47 11.44 5.23
C GLY A 157 11.15 10.24 4.36
N LYS A 158 11.04 9.07 4.97
CA LYS A 158 10.76 7.80 4.30
C LYS A 158 9.55 7.10 4.90
N TYR A 159 8.93 6.23 4.13
CA TYR A 159 7.83 5.38 4.57
C TYR A 159 8.01 3.96 4.03
N ILE A 160 7.44 2.97 4.72
CA ILE A 160 7.36 1.61 4.17
C ILE A 160 6.15 1.53 3.25
N LEU A 161 6.37 1.17 1.99
CA LEU A 161 5.31 0.80 1.07
C LEU A 161 4.94 -0.66 1.25
N VAL A 162 3.65 -0.94 1.38
CA VAL A 162 3.07 -2.28 1.58
C VAL A 162 2.07 -2.58 0.46
N PRO A 163 2.39 -3.52 -0.45
CA PRO A 163 1.46 -3.93 -1.48
C PRO A 163 0.18 -4.53 -0.87
N ARG A 164 -0.98 -4.10 -1.38
CA ARG A 164 -2.28 -4.62 -0.95
C ARG A 164 -2.55 -6.05 -1.40
N VAL A 165 -1.96 -6.44 -2.52
CA VAL A 165 -2.08 -7.79 -3.07
C VAL A 165 -0.69 -8.32 -3.37
N SER A 166 -0.42 -9.54 -2.95
CA SER A 166 0.84 -10.24 -3.21
C SER A 166 0.59 -11.72 -3.46
N SER A 167 1.33 -12.29 -4.42
CA SER A 167 1.18 -13.70 -4.77
C SER A 167 1.41 -14.62 -3.57
N TRP A 168 0.56 -15.63 -3.44
CA TRP A 168 0.67 -16.66 -2.40
C TRP A 168 1.97 -17.47 -2.50
N ARG A 169 2.61 -17.50 -3.68
CA ARG A 169 3.89 -18.17 -3.91
C ARG A 169 5.09 -17.46 -3.30
N ARG A 170 4.93 -16.20 -2.85
CA ARG A 170 6.01 -15.46 -2.23
C ARG A 170 6.21 -15.88 -0.78
N SER A 171 7.47 -16.04 -0.39
CA SER A 171 7.83 -16.34 1.01
C SER A 171 7.50 -15.20 1.95
N TYR A 172 7.50 -13.94 1.46
CA TYR A 172 7.21 -12.71 2.21
C TYR A 172 6.39 -11.74 1.38
N ILE A 173 5.62 -10.90 2.04
CA ILE A 173 5.02 -9.72 1.37
C ILE A 173 6.16 -8.77 0.98
N PRO A 174 6.30 -8.40 -0.30
CA PRO A 174 7.35 -7.48 -0.72
C PRO A 174 7.05 -6.07 -0.20
N MET A 175 7.77 -5.66 0.83
CA MET A 175 7.69 -4.33 1.43
C MET A 175 9.05 -3.65 1.30
N GLY A 176 9.10 -2.32 1.33
CA GLY A 176 10.36 -1.60 1.32
C GLY A 176 10.17 -0.11 1.58
N PHE A 177 11.26 0.55 1.89
CA PHE A 177 11.28 1.99 2.08
C PHE A 177 11.23 2.73 0.75
N LEU A 178 10.46 3.80 0.73
CA LEU A 178 10.45 4.79 -0.34
C LEU A 178 10.55 6.19 0.29
N PRO A 179 11.20 7.14 -0.40
CA PRO A 179 11.28 8.53 0.06
C PRO A 179 9.95 9.25 -0.17
N ALA A 180 9.71 10.33 0.57
CA ALA A 180 8.48 11.11 0.52
C ALA A 180 8.20 11.72 -0.87
N GLU A 181 9.23 11.92 -1.69
CA GLU A 181 9.12 12.40 -3.08
C GLU A 181 8.45 11.38 -4.01
N THR A 182 8.48 10.10 -3.65
CA THR A 182 7.77 9.03 -4.38
C THR A 182 6.36 8.91 -3.83
N ILE A 183 5.37 9.26 -4.62
CA ILE A 183 3.97 9.27 -4.18
C ILE A 183 3.40 7.85 -4.17
N ALA A 184 2.95 7.39 -3.00
CA ALA A 184 2.21 6.13 -2.91
C ALA A 184 0.78 6.29 -3.42
N SER A 185 0.34 5.41 -4.32
CA SER A 185 -1.05 5.37 -4.77
C SER A 185 -1.93 4.58 -3.78
N ASP A 186 -3.22 4.81 -3.80
CA ASP A 186 -4.23 4.07 -3.02
C ASP A 186 -4.31 2.55 -3.36
N ALA A 187 -3.64 2.12 -4.43
CA ALA A 187 -3.42 0.71 -4.75
C ALA A 187 -2.38 0.04 -3.85
N ALA A 188 -1.67 0.81 -3.01
CA ALA A 188 -0.78 0.33 -1.96
C ALA A 188 -1.18 0.90 -0.60
N GLN A 189 -0.59 0.37 0.45
CA GLN A 189 -0.62 0.93 1.80
C GLN A 189 0.77 1.46 2.15
N MET A 190 0.85 2.33 3.13
CA MET A 190 2.11 2.89 3.60
C MET A 190 2.12 3.05 5.11
N VAL A 191 3.31 2.91 5.70
CA VAL A 191 3.58 3.18 7.10
C VAL A 191 4.55 4.36 7.16
N PRO A 192 4.06 5.59 7.42
CA PRO A 192 4.91 6.76 7.58
C PRO A 192 5.80 6.62 8.82
N GLN A 193 6.97 7.28 8.81
CA GLN A 193 7.89 7.32 9.95
C GLN A 193 8.30 5.93 10.48
N ALA A 194 8.25 4.91 9.63
CA ALA A 194 8.62 3.55 10.01
C ALA A 194 10.13 3.45 10.24
N THR A 195 10.50 2.67 11.25
CA THR A 195 11.90 2.35 11.57
C THR A 195 12.35 1.07 10.88
N GLU A 196 13.65 0.80 10.91
CA GLU A 196 14.21 -0.42 10.34
C GLU A 196 13.84 -1.65 11.17
N GLU A 197 13.66 -1.50 12.49
CA GLU A 197 13.16 -2.56 13.37
C GLU A 197 11.73 -2.95 12.98
N LEU A 198 10.86 -1.98 12.73
CA LEU A 198 9.50 -2.25 12.27
C LEU A 198 9.52 -2.95 10.90
N PHE A 199 10.38 -2.55 9.98
CA PHE A 199 10.57 -3.24 8.71
C PHE A 199 11.05 -4.68 8.93
N GLY A 200 12.01 -4.91 9.82
CA GLY A 200 12.49 -6.25 10.18
C GLY A 200 11.38 -7.15 10.68
N ILE A 201 10.54 -6.64 11.59
CA ILE A 201 9.38 -7.37 12.11
C ILE A 201 8.37 -7.69 11.00
N LEU A 202 7.99 -6.70 10.19
CA LEU A 202 7.01 -6.86 9.11
C LEU A 202 7.48 -7.83 8.00
N THR A 203 8.78 -7.99 7.83
CA THR A 203 9.36 -8.93 6.85
C THR A 203 9.81 -10.24 7.49
N SER A 204 9.52 -10.47 8.78
CA SER A 204 9.86 -11.68 9.50
C SER A 204 9.00 -12.89 9.13
N ALA A 205 9.52 -14.08 9.41
CA ALA A 205 8.76 -15.33 9.27
C ALA A 205 7.51 -15.36 10.19
N MET A 206 7.59 -14.75 11.38
CA MET A 206 6.48 -14.65 12.31
C MET A 206 5.34 -13.81 11.72
N HIS A 207 5.65 -12.62 11.17
CA HIS A 207 4.64 -11.79 10.54
C HIS A 207 4.04 -12.48 9.31
N MET A 208 4.85 -13.19 8.53
CA MET A 208 4.33 -13.94 7.38
C MET A 208 3.43 -15.12 7.80
N ALA A 209 3.72 -15.80 8.92
CA ALA A 209 2.82 -16.81 9.48
C ALA A 209 1.46 -16.20 9.87
N TRP A 210 1.47 -15.03 10.50
CA TRP A 210 0.28 -14.24 10.80
C TRP A 210 -0.49 -13.86 9.54
N VAL A 211 0.18 -13.33 8.51
CA VAL A 211 -0.43 -13.00 7.21
C VAL A 211 -1.13 -14.21 6.60
N ARG A 212 -0.48 -15.38 6.62
CA ARG A 212 -1.07 -16.63 6.11
C ARG A 212 -2.36 -17.02 6.84
N ALA A 213 -2.39 -16.80 8.16
CA ALA A 213 -3.53 -17.16 9.00
C ALA A 213 -4.73 -16.21 8.84
N VAL A 214 -4.50 -14.88 8.76
CA VAL A 214 -5.59 -13.90 8.90
C VAL A 214 -5.87 -13.05 7.66
N ALA A 215 -4.93 -12.96 6.71
CA ALA A 215 -5.13 -12.13 5.52
C ALA A 215 -6.25 -12.66 4.64
N GLY A 216 -7.10 -11.75 4.16
CA GLY A 216 -8.05 -12.08 3.11
C GLY A 216 -7.36 -12.59 1.85
N ARG A 217 -8.13 -13.16 0.95
CA ARG A 217 -7.64 -13.66 -0.34
C ARG A 217 -8.33 -12.94 -1.49
N LEU A 218 -7.58 -12.69 -2.55
CA LEU A 218 -8.09 -12.33 -3.86
C LEU A 218 -7.71 -13.46 -4.82
N LYS A 219 -8.65 -14.35 -5.12
CA LYS A 219 -8.35 -15.69 -5.63
C LYS A 219 -7.42 -16.41 -4.66
N SER A 220 -6.23 -16.83 -5.08
CA SER A 220 -5.22 -17.44 -4.19
C SER A 220 -4.30 -16.43 -3.50
N ASP A 221 -4.19 -15.20 -4.00
CA ASP A 221 -3.22 -14.20 -3.55
C ASP A 221 -3.60 -13.56 -2.22
N TYR A 222 -2.60 -13.21 -1.41
CA TYR A 222 -2.81 -12.52 -0.15
C TYR A 222 -3.32 -11.10 -0.38
N ARG A 223 -4.44 -10.77 0.28
CA ARG A 223 -4.93 -9.39 0.38
C ARG A 223 -4.56 -8.82 1.74
N TYR A 224 -3.46 -8.12 1.78
CA TYR A 224 -2.99 -7.44 2.98
C TYR A 224 -3.88 -6.24 3.29
N SER A 225 -4.36 -6.13 4.53
CA SER A 225 -5.14 -4.97 4.98
C SER A 225 -4.63 -4.43 6.32
N SER A 226 -4.64 -3.12 6.47
CA SER A 226 -4.28 -2.48 7.73
C SER A 226 -5.20 -2.93 8.86
N SER A 227 -6.51 -2.96 8.65
CA SER A 227 -7.49 -3.24 9.70
C SER A 227 -7.50 -4.67 10.22
N ILE A 228 -7.13 -5.66 9.40
CA ILE A 228 -7.12 -7.08 9.80
C ILE A 228 -5.70 -7.55 10.10
N VAL A 229 -4.76 -7.28 9.19
CA VAL A 229 -3.42 -7.85 9.29
C VAL A 229 -2.53 -7.01 10.20
N TYR A 230 -2.31 -5.74 9.85
CA TYR A 230 -1.36 -4.88 10.54
C TYR A 230 -1.84 -4.50 11.95
N ASN A 231 -3.06 -3.97 12.06
CA ASN A 231 -3.56 -3.44 13.33
C ASN A 231 -3.83 -4.51 14.40
N ASN A 232 -3.99 -5.77 14.00
CA ASN A 232 -4.20 -6.89 14.94
C ASN A 232 -2.92 -7.69 15.19
N PHE A 233 -1.81 -7.39 14.52
CA PHE A 233 -0.56 -8.08 14.80
C PHE A 233 -0.02 -7.64 16.18
N PRO A 234 0.29 -8.59 17.07
CA PRO A 234 0.86 -8.28 18.38
C PRO A 234 2.36 -7.99 18.23
N PHE A 235 2.69 -6.75 17.84
CA PHE A 235 4.08 -6.33 17.73
C PHE A 235 4.77 -6.49 19.08
N PRO A 236 5.95 -7.11 19.15
CA PRO A 236 6.64 -7.32 20.41
C PRO A 236 7.12 -5.99 20.99
N ASP A 237 7.10 -5.91 22.31
CA ASP A 237 7.84 -4.87 23.02
C ASP A 237 9.33 -5.22 22.96
N LEU A 238 10.12 -4.34 22.36
CA LEU A 238 11.55 -4.59 22.13
C LEU A 238 12.36 -3.99 23.28
N ASP A 239 13.19 -4.81 23.92
CA ASP A 239 14.32 -4.29 24.68
C ASP A 239 15.42 -3.80 23.72
N ARG A 240 16.42 -3.14 24.25
CA ARG A 240 17.48 -2.54 23.44
C ARG A 240 18.27 -3.57 22.64
N GLU A 241 18.60 -4.69 23.25
CA GLU A 241 19.37 -5.76 22.60
C GLU A 241 18.60 -6.36 21.41
N SER A 242 17.32 -6.68 21.62
CA SER A 242 16.43 -7.18 20.56
C SER A 242 16.22 -6.16 19.44
N ALA A 243 16.10 -4.88 19.78
CA ALA A 243 15.96 -3.80 18.79
C ALA A 243 17.22 -3.68 17.92
N ASP A 244 18.41 -3.67 18.54
CA ASP A 244 19.71 -3.59 17.86
C ASP A 244 19.92 -4.81 16.92
N ASP A 245 19.59 -6.04 17.36
CA ASP A 245 19.70 -7.26 16.56
C ASP A 245 18.75 -7.26 15.36
N ILE A 246 17.48 -6.83 15.57
CA ILE A 246 16.51 -6.71 14.46
C ILE A 246 16.95 -5.63 13.49
N HIS A 247 17.44 -4.49 13.97
CA HIS A 247 17.97 -3.41 13.14
C HIS A 247 19.10 -3.90 12.24
N GLU A 248 20.12 -4.56 12.79
CA GLU A 248 21.23 -5.10 12.01
C GLU A 248 20.75 -6.05 10.90
N LYS A 249 19.86 -6.98 11.24
CA LYS A 249 19.30 -7.95 10.27
C LYS A 249 18.47 -7.24 9.20
N ALA A 250 17.67 -6.25 9.57
CA ALA A 250 16.87 -5.44 8.65
C ALA A 250 17.77 -4.66 7.67
N ALA A 251 18.82 -4.00 8.19
CA ALA A 251 19.80 -3.27 7.38
C ALA A 251 20.50 -4.21 6.37
N ARG A 252 20.86 -5.41 6.76
CA ARG A 252 21.45 -6.42 5.84
C ARG A 252 20.47 -6.82 4.72
N VAL A 253 19.19 -7.00 5.04
CA VAL A 253 18.17 -7.31 4.03
C VAL A 253 18.00 -6.14 3.05
N LEU A 254 18.00 -4.91 3.54
CA LEU A 254 17.87 -3.71 2.71
C LEU A 254 19.08 -3.56 1.78
N ALA A 255 20.31 -3.72 2.29
CA ALA A 255 21.54 -3.62 1.50
C ALA A 255 21.64 -4.66 0.35
N ILE A 256 21.01 -5.83 0.47
CA ILE A 256 20.98 -6.83 -0.61
C ILE A 256 19.96 -6.45 -1.70
N ARG A 257 18.97 -5.61 -1.39
CA ARG A 257 17.89 -5.22 -2.31
C ARG A 257 18.22 -3.99 -3.17
N GLU A 258 19.20 -3.19 -2.77
CA GLU A 258 19.77 -2.08 -3.54
C GLU A 258 20.64 -2.62 -4.70
#